data_d53b7514bf4c1f9c336ddcb86ae62728
#
_entry.id   d53b7514bf4c1f9c336ddcb86ae62728
#
_cell.length_a   1.000
_cell.length_b   1.000
_cell.length_c   1.000
_cell.angle_alpha   90.00
_cell.angle_beta   90.00
_cell.angle_gamma   90.00
#
_symmetry.space_group_name_H-M   'P 1'
#
loop_
_entity.id
_entity.type
_entity.pdbx_description
1 polymer ?
#
loop_
_entity_poly.entity_id
_entity_poly.type
_entity_poly.pdbx_seq_one_letter_code
_entity_poly.pdbx_strand_id
1 'polypeptide(L)'
;MSGLAADKFFFDALRASADINGRVEGRIFNPARATIDEEEDRIPYIIITLDSVTNDGQTKDSDVEGDEDVATVSVLCVDTDRDRLASLTQAVRNQCRAYLAATPEADRYIYEWQFTASEVGYDPMKPCCYQTLRYQCDTINE
;
A
#
# COMPACT_ATOMS: atom_id res chain seq x y z
N MET A 1 -14.19 -6.00 -8.69
CA MET A 1 -13.54 -5.91 -7.38
C MET A 1 -13.84 -4.57 -6.77
N SER A 2 -14.21 -4.51 -5.51
CA SER A 2 -14.53 -3.25 -4.85
C SER A 2 -13.27 -2.58 -4.30
N GLY A 3 -13.42 -1.33 -3.86
CA GLY A 3 -12.33 -0.60 -3.21
C GLY A 3 -11.73 -1.32 -2.01
N LEU A 4 -12.49 -2.23 -1.41
CA LEU A 4 -11.99 -3.04 -0.29
C LEU A 4 -10.83 -3.97 -0.66
N ALA A 5 -10.59 -4.16 -1.96
CA ALA A 5 -9.46 -4.99 -2.42
C ALA A 5 -8.22 -4.16 -2.78
N ALA A 6 -8.27 -2.83 -2.63
CA ALA A 6 -7.15 -1.99 -3.03
C ALA A 6 -5.86 -2.27 -2.25
N ASP A 7 -5.96 -2.52 -0.96
CA ASP A 7 -4.79 -2.87 -0.14
C ASP A 7 -4.15 -4.19 -0.56
N LYS A 8 -4.97 -5.12 -1.04
CA LYS A 8 -4.47 -6.40 -1.54
C LYS A 8 -3.54 -6.22 -2.73
N PHE A 9 -3.84 -5.26 -3.60
CA PHE A 9 -2.96 -4.97 -4.74
C PHE A 9 -1.54 -4.63 -4.27
N PHE A 10 -1.43 -3.73 -3.28
CA PHE A 10 -0.13 -3.33 -2.77
C PHE A 10 0.57 -4.47 -2.04
N PHE A 11 -0.18 -5.24 -1.28
CA PHE A 11 0.39 -6.40 -0.59
C PHE A 11 0.96 -7.41 -1.59
N ASP A 12 0.20 -7.76 -2.63
CA ASP A 12 0.65 -8.70 -3.65
C ASP A 12 1.85 -8.15 -4.43
N ALA A 13 1.82 -6.85 -4.76
CA ALA A 13 2.91 -6.20 -5.49
C ALA A 13 4.23 -6.30 -4.72
N LEU A 14 4.20 -5.99 -3.42
CA LEU A 14 5.42 -5.99 -2.62
C LEU A 14 5.91 -7.42 -2.34
N ARG A 15 5.01 -8.35 -2.12
CA ARG A 15 5.40 -9.74 -1.92
C ARG A 15 5.95 -10.40 -3.17
N ALA A 16 5.62 -9.87 -4.34
CA ALA A 16 6.15 -10.37 -5.60
C ALA A 16 7.60 -9.94 -5.86
N SER A 17 8.12 -8.97 -5.12
CA SER A 17 9.47 -8.46 -5.31
C SER A 17 10.47 -9.19 -4.42
N ALA A 18 11.40 -9.91 -5.02
CA ALA A 18 12.48 -10.58 -4.29
C ALA A 18 13.39 -9.55 -3.60
N ASP A 19 13.63 -8.40 -4.24
CA ASP A 19 14.44 -7.33 -3.68
C ASP A 19 13.84 -6.78 -2.39
N ILE A 20 12.55 -6.43 -2.43
CA ILE A 20 11.88 -5.88 -1.25
C ILE A 20 11.79 -6.91 -0.13
N ASN A 21 11.43 -8.16 -0.46
CA ASN A 21 11.39 -9.23 0.52
C ASN A 21 12.77 -9.47 1.16
N GLY A 22 13.82 -9.35 0.39
CA GLY A 22 15.18 -9.47 0.92
C GLY A 22 15.54 -8.34 1.87
N ARG A 23 15.13 -7.11 1.54
CA ARG A 23 15.42 -5.94 2.37
C ARG A 23 14.73 -5.98 3.74
N VAL A 24 13.51 -6.49 3.80
CA VAL A 24 12.72 -6.54 5.04
C VAL A 24 12.60 -7.96 5.60
N GLU A 25 13.32 -8.90 5.03
CA GLU A 25 13.33 -10.31 5.45
C GLU A 25 11.92 -10.90 5.53
N GLY A 26 11.10 -10.56 4.53
CA GLY A 26 9.73 -11.05 4.43
C GLY A 26 8.72 -10.36 5.36
N ARG A 27 9.13 -9.38 6.13
CA ARG A 27 8.24 -8.69 7.07
C ARG A 27 7.40 -7.63 6.37
N ILE A 28 6.45 -8.10 5.60
CA ILE A 28 5.45 -7.27 4.93
C ILE A 28 4.09 -7.69 5.50
N PHE A 29 3.44 -6.76 6.20
CA PHE A 29 2.22 -7.06 6.93
C PHE A 29 1.04 -6.30 6.36
N ASN A 30 -0.10 -6.98 6.34
CA ASN A 30 -1.39 -6.37 6.06
C ASN A 30 -2.36 -6.87 7.12
N PRO A 31 -2.67 -6.09 8.15
CA PRO A 31 -3.48 -6.55 9.28
C PRO A 31 -4.86 -7.08 8.90
N ALA A 32 -5.41 -6.61 7.79
CA ALA A 32 -6.72 -7.07 7.32
C ALA A 32 -6.67 -8.43 6.61
N ARG A 33 -5.47 -8.88 6.18
CA ARG A 33 -5.32 -10.06 5.32
C ARG A 33 -4.36 -11.11 5.86
N ALA A 34 -3.53 -10.72 6.81
CA ALA A 34 -2.55 -11.61 7.42
C ALA A 34 -2.38 -11.23 8.88
N THR A 35 -2.16 -12.23 9.71
CA THR A 35 -1.92 -12.00 11.12
C THR A 35 -0.56 -11.35 11.32
N ILE A 36 -0.54 -10.28 12.11
CA ILE A 36 0.69 -9.66 12.56
C ILE A 36 1.13 -10.43 13.80
N ASP A 37 2.34 -10.95 13.78
CA ASP A 37 2.90 -11.68 14.91
C ASP A 37 4.02 -10.88 15.59
N GLU A 38 4.78 -11.53 16.44
CA GLU A 38 5.86 -10.90 17.18
C GLU A 38 6.95 -10.31 16.28
N GLU A 39 6.99 -10.70 15.01
CA GLU A 39 7.99 -10.20 14.07
C GLU A 39 7.76 -8.74 13.69
N GLU A 40 6.56 -8.19 13.93
CA GLU A 40 6.31 -6.78 13.64
C GLU A 40 7.26 -5.85 14.39
N ASP A 41 7.80 -6.30 15.54
CA ASP A 41 8.75 -5.51 16.32
C ASP A 41 10.15 -5.52 15.72
N ARG A 42 10.42 -6.40 14.77
CA ARG A 42 11.72 -6.46 14.13
C ARG A 42 11.80 -5.45 12.98
N ILE A 43 12.87 -4.72 12.93
CA ILE A 43 13.10 -3.68 11.93
C ILE A 43 14.19 -4.17 10.97
N PRO A 44 14.05 -3.96 9.65
CA PRO A 44 13.00 -3.20 8.95
C PRO A 44 11.72 -4.00 8.70
N TYR A 45 10.61 -3.27 8.50
CA TYR A 45 9.34 -3.91 8.11
C TYR A 45 8.46 -2.93 7.33
N ILE A 46 7.40 -3.49 6.72
CA ILE A 46 6.42 -2.72 5.96
C ILE A 46 5.02 -3.12 6.44
N ILE A 47 4.16 -2.13 6.67
CA ILE A 47 2.74 -2.39 6.99
C ILE A 47 1.87 -1.67 5.97
N ILE A 48 0.93 -2.40 5.39
CA ILE A 48 -0.01 -1.89 4.40
C ILE A 48 -1.38 -1.80 5.05
N THR A 49 -2.02 -0.64 4.96
CA THR A 49 -3.32 -0.40 5.58
C THR A 49 -4.29 0.24 4.60
N LEU A 50 -5.51 -0.27 4.55
CA LEU A 50 -6.59 0.38 3.83
C LEU A 50 -7.21 1.42 4.75
N ASP A 51 -7.05 2.69 4.42
CA ASP A 51 -7.49 3.79 5.29
C ASP A 51 -8.96 4.16 5.09
N SER A 52 -9.41 4.19 3.85
CA SER A 52 -10.79 4.56 3.54
C SER A 52 -11.19 4.10 2.16
N VAL A 53 -12.50 3.93 1.97
CA VAL A 53 -13.09 3.66 0.68
C VAL A 53 -14.31 4.57 0.54
N THR A 54 -14.39 5.31 -0.56
CA THR A 54 -15.55 6.14 -0.89
C THR A 54 -16.04 5.78 -2.27
N ASN A 55 -17.36 5.88 -2.48
CA ASN A 55 -17.92 5.69 -3.80
C ASN A 55 -17.98 7.04 -4.51
N ASP A 56 -17.27 7.13 -5.63
CA ASP A 56 -17.05 8.39 -6.33
C ASP A 56 -18.13 8.69 -7.36
N GLY A 57 -19.06 7.82 -7.55
CA GLY A 57 -19.97 7.94 -8.68
C GLY A 57 -21.36 8.43 -8.34
N GLN A 58 -21.57 9.01 -7.18
CA GLN A 58 -22.90 9.48 -6.82
C GLN A 58 -23.27 10.73 -7.62
N THR A 59 -24.13 10.54 -8.58
CA THR A 59 -24.71 11.64 -9.31
C THR A 59 -25.99 12.07 -8.62
N LYS A 60 -26.42 13.30 -8.90
CA LYS A 60 -27.60 13.89 -8.27
C LYS A 60 -28.88 13.12 -8.55
N ASP A 61 -28.89 12.36 -9.60
CA ASP A 61 -30.10 11.67 -10.07
C ASP A 61 -30.11 10.19 -9.76
N SER A 62 -29.09 9.70 -9.07
CA SER A 62 -28.98 8.27 -8.96
C SER A 62 -29.23 7.75 -7.56
N ASP A 63 -30.16 6.85 -7.51
CA ASP A 63 -30.30 5.91 -6.42
C ASP A 63 -29.32 4.77 -6.61
N VAL A 64 -28.42 4.87 -7.59
CA VAL A 64 -27.48 3.82 -8.00
C VAL A 64 -26.08 4.22 -7.58
N GLU A 65 -25.35 3.28 -7.02
CA GLU A 65 -23.95 3.49 -6.72
C GLU A 65 -23.17 3.79 -7.99
N GLY A 66 -22.13 4.58 -7.89
CA GLY A 66 -21.21 4.80 -8.98
C GLY A 66 -20.42 3.53 -9.29
N ASP A 67 -19.87 3.48 -10.50
CA ASP A 67 -19.12 2.33 -10.99
C ASP A 67 -17.72 2.24 -10.36
N GLU A 68 -17.28 3.29 -9.68
CA GLU A 68 -15.94 3.39 -9.15
C GLU A 68 -15.92 3.65 -7.66
N ASP A 69 -15.03 2.97 -6.98
CA ASP A 69 -14.68 3.30 -5.61
C ASP A 69 -13.32 3.99 -5.61
N VAL A 70 -13.15 4.93 -4.69
CA VAL A 70 -11.87 5.56 -4.42
C VAL A 70 -11.39 5.06 -3.08
N ALA A 71 -10.24 4.42 -3.07
CA ALA A 71 -9.64 3.86 -1.86
C ALA A 71 -8.35 4.58 -1.52
N THR A 72 -8.13 4.84 -0.24
CA THR A 72 -6.87 5.38 0.24
C THR A 72 -6.11 4.26 0.95
N VAL A 73 -4.87 4.03 0.51
CA VAL A 73 -4.00 2.98 1.06
C VAL A 73 -2.72 3.63 1.56
N SER A 74 -2.32 3.25 2.76
CA SER A 74 -1.04 3.68 3.34
C SER A 74 -0.06 2.53 3.36
N VAL A 75 1.18 2.80 2.96
CA VAL A 75 2.30 1.85 3.03
C VAL A 75 3.32 2.45 3.98
N LEU A 76 3.42 1.89 5.18
CA LEU A 76 4.37 2.34 6.20
C LEU A 76 5.64 1.53 6.08
N CYS A 77 6.76 2.21 5.86
CA CYS A 77 8.09 1.59 5.83
C CYS A 77 8.88 2.06 7.04
N VAL A 78 9.51 1.14 7.75
CA VAL A 78 10.27 1.42 8.97
C VAL A 78 11.66 0.82 8.86
N ASP A 79 12.67 1.61 9.20
CA ASP A 79 14.07 1.15 9.27
C ASP A 79 14.80 1.94 10.36
N THR A 80 15.93 1.42 10.81
CA THR A 80 16.79 2.10 11.78
C THR A 80 17.71 3.12 11.11
N ASP A 81 17.99 2.97 9.82
CA ASP A 81 18.88 3.82 9.04
C ASP A 81 18.08 4.63 8.04
N ARG A 82 18.21 5.95 8.08
CA ARG A 82 17.49 6.88 7.22
C ARG A 82 17.80 6.65 5.74
N ASP A 83 19.05 6.36 5.40
CA ASP A 83 19.44 6.14 4.01
C ASP A 83 18.89 4.82 3.48
N ARG A 84 18.87 3.78 4.31
CA ARG A 84 18.22 2.52 3.93
C ARG A 84 16.73 2.69 3.79
N LEU A 85 16.11 3.48 4.66
CA LEU A 85 14.69 3.79 4.54
C LEU A 85 14.37 4.48 3.22
N ALA A 86 15.17 5.47 2.83
CA ALA A 86 14.98 6.17 1.57
C ALA A 86 15.08 5.22 0.38
N SER A 87 16.05 4.31 0.43
CA SER A 87 16.22 3.29 -0.61
C SER A 87 15.04 2.31 -0.65
N LEU A 88 14.57 1.88 0.52
CA LEU A 88 13.42 0.99 0.63
C LEU A 88 12.15 1.63 0.06
N THR A 89 11.86 2.87 0.46
CA THR A 89 10.65 3.54 -0.01
C THR A 89 10.69 3.80 -1.52
N GLN A 90 11.85 4.09 -2.07
CA GLN A 90 11.98 4.23 -3.52
C GLN A 90 11.74 2.90 -4.23
N ALA A 91 12.26 1.80 -3.68
CA ALA A 91 12.03 0.46 -4.22
C ALA A 91 10.54 0.09 -4.17
N VAL A 92 9.86 0.44 -3.07
CA VAL A 92 8.41 0.21 -2.93
C VAL A 92 7.64 0.96 -4.01
N ARG A 93 7.94 2.24 -4.20
CA ARG A 93 7.25 3.06 -5.21
C ARG A 93 7.47 2.50 -6.62
N ASN A 94 8.70 2.13 -6.93
CA ASN A 94 9.03 1.56 -8.24
C ASN A 94 8.32 0.23 -8.47
N GLN A 95 8.28 -0.62 -7.45
CA GLN A 95 7.64 -1.94 -7.56
C GLN A 95 6.14 -1.83 -7.76
N CYS A 96 5.47 -0.93 -7.04
CA CYS A 96 4.03 -0.74 -7.21
C CYS A 96 3.71 -0.30 -8.62
N ARG A 97 4.50 0.62 -9.17
CA ARG A 97 4.32 1.11 -10.54
C ARG A 97 4.54 0.00 -11.56
N ALA A 98 5.63 -0.76 -11.40
CA ALA A 98 5.97 -1.83 -12.32
C ALA A 98 4.94 -2.96 -12.27
N TYR A 99 4.45 -3.27 -11.08
CA TYR A 99 3.47 -4.33 -10.89
C TYR A 99 2.14 -3.98 -11.57
N LEU A 100 1.68 -2.74 -11.42
CA LEU A 100 0.45 -2.29 -12.10
C LEU A 100 0.62 -2.36 -13.61
N ALA A 101 1.75 -1.89 -14.13
CA ALA A 101 2.02 -1.91 -15.57
C ALA A 101 2.06 -3.35 -16.12
N ALA A 102 2.55 -4.29 -15.34
CA ALA A 102 2.67 -5.69 -15.76
C ALA A 102 1.40 -6.50 -15.58
N THR A 103 0.43 -6.02 -14.79
CA THR A 103 -0.79 -6.78 -14.49
C THR A 103 -1.82 -6.56 -15.60
N PRO A 104 -2.35 -7.63 -16.21
CA PRO A 104 -3.42 -7.49 -17.20
C PRO A 104 -4.64 -6.78 -16.63
N GLU A 105 -5.30 -5.96 -17.42
CA GLU A 105 -6.48 -5.18 -16.96
C GLU A 105 -7.55 -6.06 -16.32
N ALA A 106 -7.78 -7.24 -16.86
CA ALA A 106 -8.79 -8.14 -16.33
C ALA A 106 -8.50 -8.64 -14.92
N ASP A 107 -7.23 -8.59 -14.51
CA ASP A 107 -6.79 -9.12 -13.21
C ASP A 107 -6.49 -8.01 -12.19
N ARG A 108 -6.75 -6.76 -12.55
CA ARG A 108 -6.44 -5.64 -11.66
C ARG A 108 -7.52 -5.45 -10.60
N TYR A 109 -7.09 -5.21 -9.38
CA TYR A 109 -7.97 -4.75 -8.29
C TYR A 109 -8.17 -3.25 -8.36
N ILE A 110 -7.21 -2.54 -8.96
CA ILE A 110 -7.26 -1.11 -9.21
C ILE A 110 -6.88 -0.87 -10.66
N TYR A 111 -7.35 0.20 -11.24
CA TYR A 111 -6.94 0.54 -12.60
C TYR A 111 -6.06 1.79 -12.66
N GLU A 112 -6.10 2.62 -11.66
CA GLU A 112 -5.28 3.82 -11.58
C GLU A 112 -5.03 4.18 -10.12
N TRP A 113 -3.88 4.79 -9.85
CA TRP A 113 -3.59 5.30 -8.52
C TRP A 113 -2.72 6.54 -8.60
N GLN A 114 -2.80 7.37 -7.55
CA GLN A 114 -1.99 8.57 -7.40
C GLN A 114 -1.26 8.51 -6.06
N PHE A 115 0.00 8.85 -6.09
CA PHE A 115 0.77 9.06 -4.87
C PHE A 115 0.40 10.45 -4.33
N THR A 116 -0.25 10.50 -3.19
CA THR A 116 -0.83 11.74 -2.69
C THR A 116 0.00 12.43 -1.62
N ALA A 117 0.69 11.67 -0.78
CA ALA A 117 1.45 12.24 0.31
C ALA A 117 2.46 11.26 0.86
N SER A 118 3.51 11.78 1.50
CA SER A 118 4.36 10.97 2.35
C SER A 118 4.65 11.73 3.64
N GLU A 119 4.70 10.99 4.73
CA GLU A 119 5.04 11.51 6.04
C GLU A 119 6.29 10.82 6.52
N VAL A 120 7.23 11.59 7.05
CA VAL A 120 8.50 11.07 7.56
C VAL A 120 8.58 11.39 9.04
N GLY A 121 8.99 10.43 9.84
CA GLY A 121 9.11 10.63 11.27
C GLY A 121 10.21 9.79 11.88
N TYR A 122 10.40 10.01 13.15
CA TYR A 122 11.39 9.30 13.96
C TYR A 122 10.76 8.96 15.30
N ASP A 123 10.92 7.70 15.71
CA ASP A 123 10.40 7.23 17.00
C ASP A 123 11.60 7.06 17.96
N PRO A 124 11.75 7.96 18.96
CA PRO A 124 12.86 7.86 19.89
C PRO A 124 12.71 6.70 20.90
N MET A 125 11.51 6.17 21.08
CA MET A 125 11.26 5.08 22.02
C MET A 125 11.71 3.74 21.44
N LYS A 126 11.55 3.57 20.14
CA LYS A 126 12.09 2.45 19.37
C LYS A 126 13.03 3.06 18.35
N PRO A 127 14.31 3.29 18.62
CA PRO A 127 15.15 4.09 17.72
C PRO A 127 15.03 3.67 16.27
N CYS A 128 14.09 4.28 15.57
CA CYS A 128 13.82 3.97 14.17
C CYS A 128 13.25 5.20 13.47
N CYS A 129 13.42 5.24 12.17
CA CYS A 129 12.77 6.21 11.32
C CYS A 129 11.72 5.51 10.47
N TYR A 130 10.71 6.25 10.06
CA TYR A 130 9.64 5.69 9.26
C TYR A 130 9.19 6.68 8.19
N GLN A 131 8.61 6.13 7.13
CA GLN A 131 7.97 6.92 6.09
C GLN A 131 6.67 6.24 5.71
N THR A 132 5.59 6.99 5.74
CA THR A 132 4.28 6.53 5.29
C THR A 132 4.02 7.05 3.90
N LEU A 133 3.79 6.14 2.95
CA LEU A 133 3.43 6.48 1.58
C LEU A 133 1.92 6.32 1.45
N ARG A 134 1.24 7.37 0.97
CA ARG A 134 -0.21 7.33 0.81
C ARG A 134 -0.57 7.35 -0.66
N TYR A 135 -1.48 6.45 -1.02
CA TYR A 135 -1.95 6.29 -2.39
C TYR A 135 -3.47 6.42 -2.42
N GLN A 136 -3.95 7.17 -3.39
CA GLN A 136 -5.37 7.21 -3.71
C GLN A 136 -5.59 6.36 -4.95
N CYS A 137 -6.45 5.36 -4.83
CA CYS A 137 -6.63 4.35 -5.85
C CYS A 137 -8.03 4.37 -6.40
N ASP A 138 -8.17 4.36 -7.72
CA ASP A 138 -9.45 4.22 -8.39
C ASP A 138 -9.66 2.73 -8.68
N THR A 139 -10.74 2.19 -8.19
CA THR A 139 -11.06 0.77 -8.34
C THR A 139 -12.39 0.61 -9.05
N ILE A 140 -12.54 -0.51 -9.74
CA ILE A 140 -13.80 -0.83 -10.41
C ILE A 140 -14.70 -1.53 -9.41
N ASN A 141 -15.89 -0.98 -9.24
CA ASN A 141 -16.90 -1.54 -8.35
C ASN A 141 -17.80 -2.46 -9.17
N GLU A 142 -17.53 -3.75 -9.08
CA GLU A 142 -18.31 -4.77 -9.77
C GLU A 142 -19.11 -5.60 -8.80
#